data_1c9aa1aa8a5a2444403e3dabaa3c914d
#
_entry.id   1c9aa1aa8a5a2444403e3dabaa3c914d
#
_cell.length_a   1.000
_cell.length_b   1.000
_cell.length_c   1.000
_cell.angle_alpha   90.00
_cell.angle_beta   90.00
_cell.angle_gamma   90.00
#
_symmetry.space_group_name_H-M   'P 1'
#
loop_
_entity.id
_entity.type
_entity.pdbx_description
1 polymer ?
#
loop_
_entity_poly.entity_id
_entity_poly.type
_entity_poly.pdbx_seq_one_letter_code
_entity_poly.pdbx_strand_id
1 'polypeptide(L)'
;MAQLDTREKLAILADAAKYDASCASSGTSKRNSRDGKGIGSTEGMGICHAYAPDGRCISLLKILLTNSCIFDCHYCINRKSSNVRRARFTAQEVVNLTLAFYRRNYIEGLFLSSGIIKSSNYTMEQIVEVARSLREDHGFRGYIHLKTIPDADPELVRLAGVHADRVSINVELPTVGGLRRLAPEKDAGRIEGAMANVKTAIEDRTDAAKKYKSAPGFAPAGQSTQMIVGADAATDRDIVGRAATLYDRFSLRRVYYSAFSPIPDASAVLPLQRPR
;
A
#
# COMPACT_ATOMS: atom_id res chain seq x y z
N MET A 1 12.16 -21.12 16.22
CA MET A 1 10.86 -20.99 15.56
C MET A 1 10.96 -21.67 14.19
N ALA A 2 10.00 -22.52 13.81
CA ALA A 2 9.97 -23.13 12.47
C ALA A 2 9.91 -22.03 11.41
N GLN A 3 10.69 -22.19 10.35
CA GLN A 3 10.69 -21.26 9.23
C GLN A 3 9.36 -21.38 8.48
N LEU A 4 8.60 -20.29 8.37
CA LEU A 4 7.33 -20.27 7.63
C LEU A 4 7.59 -20.53 6.13
N ASP A 5 6.79 -21.39 5.54
CA ASP A 5 6.80 -21.56 4.08
C ASP A 5 6.11 -20.37 3.35
N THR A 6 6.26 -20.31 2.03
CA THR A 6 5.72 -19.21 1.21
C THR A 6 4.19 -19.11 1.30
N ARG A 7 3.48 -20.24 1.45
CA ARG A 7 2.01 -20.26 1.55
C ARG A 7 1.55 -19.72 2.90
N GLU A 8 2.22 -20.09 3.98
CA GLU A 8 1.96 -19.56 5.32
C GLU A 8 2.23 -18.06 5.39
N LYS A 9 3.37 -17.60 4.83
CA LYS A 9 3.69 -16.17 4.72
C LYS A 9 2.61 -15.43 3.93
N LEU A 10 2.18 -15.98 2.78
CA LEU A 10 1.14 -15.38 1.95
C LEU A 10 -0.18 -15.25 2.72
N ALA A 11 -0.61 -16.27 3.44
CA ALA A 11 -1.83 -16.22 4.24
C ALA A 11 -1.79 -15.10 5.29
N ILE A 12 -0.66 -14.88 5.95
CA ILE A 12 -0.49 -13.83 6.96
C ILE A 12 -0.42 -12.44 6.30
N LEU A 13 0.40 -12.30 5.27
CA LEU A 13 0.74 -10.98 4.70
C LEU A 13 -0.33 -10.45 3.73
N ALA A 14 -1.08 -11.33 3.08
CA ALA A 14 -2.25 -10.94 2.31
C ALA A 14 -3.44 -10.57 3.21
N ASP A 15 -3.65 -11.29 4.31
CA ASP A 15 -4.68 -10.91 5.29
C ASP A 15 -4.36 -9.56 5.95
N ALA A 16 -3.11 -9.31 6.32
CA ALA A 16 -2.69 -8.04 6.87
C ALA A 16 -2.87 -6.88 5.86
N ALA A 17 -2.74 -7.14 4.56
CA ALA A 17 -2.90 -6.14 3.51
C ALA A 17 -4.37 -5.66 3.32
N LYS A 18 -5.38 -6.36 3.85
CA LYS A 18 -6.79 -5.96 3.72
C LYS A 18 -7.11 -4.60 4.35
N TYR A 19 -6.32 -4.18 5.33
CA TYR A 19 -6.47 -2.88 5.99
C TYR A 19 -5.94 -1.70 5.16
N ASP A 20 -5.24 -1.96 4.08
CA ASP A 20 -4.82 -0.95 3.11
C ASP A 20 -5.96 -0.69 2.10
N ALA A 21 -6.62 0.44 2.20
CA ALA A 21 -7.64 0.83 1.23
C ALA A 21 -6.99 1.46 -0.01
N SER A 22 -6.78 0.66 -1.04
CA SER A 22 -6.26 1.16 -2.32
C SER A 22 -7.06 0.68 -3.51
N CYS A 23 -8.08 -0.11 -3.26
CA CYS A 23 -8.98 -0.68 -4.26
C CYS A 23 -10.23 -1.21 -3.57
N ALA A 24 -11.29 -1.35 -4.31
CA ALA A 24 -12.51 -2.01 -3.86
C ALA A 24 -12.25 -3.52 -3.69
N SER A 25 -11.55 -3.90 -2.62
CA SER A 25 -11.45 -5.31 -2.24
C SER A 25 -12.62 -5.63 -1.32
N SER A 26 -13.66 -6.21 -1.87
CA SER A 26 -14.67 -6.88 -1.08
C SER A 26 -14.05 -8.17 -0.54
N GLY A 27 -13.88 -8.27 0.77
CA GLY A 27 -13.57 -9.54 1.40
C GLY A 27 -14.71 -10.51 1.12
N THR A 28 -14.44 -11.61 0.43
CA THR A 28 -15.38 -12.71 0.30
C THR A 28 -15.22 -13.66 1.49
N SER A 29 -16.31 -14.26 1.96
CA SER A 29 -16.24 -15.33 2.94
C SER A 29 -15.48 -16.53 2.34
N LYS A 30 -14.59 -17.15 3.11
CA LYS A 30 -13.91 -18.37 2.69
C LYS A 30 -14.94 -19.45 2.36
N ARG A 31 -14.78 -20.08 1.21
CA ARG A 31 -15.61 -21.20 0.74
C ARG A 31 -14.71 -22.22 0.06
N ASN A 32 -15.04 -23.49 0.18
CA ASN A 32 -14.37 -24.56 -0.56
C ASN A 32 -15.36 -25.68 -0.89
N SER A 33 -15.02 -26.46 -1.88
CA SER A 33 -15.79 -27.61 -2.35
C SER A 33 -15.23 -28.94 -1.86
N ARG A 34 -14.46 -28.96 -0.75
CA ARG A 34 -13.89 -30.20 -0.19
C ARG A 34 -14.94 -31.17 0.33
N ASP A 35 -16.14 -30.66 0.60
CA ASP A 35 -17.32 -31.46 0.98
C ASP A 35 -18.00 -32.16 -0.21
N GLY A 36 -17.47 -32.02 -1.42
CA GLY A 36 -18.01 -32.58 -2.65
C GLY A 36 -19.25 -31.87 -3.21
N LYS A 37 -19.66 -30.74 -2.58
CA LYS A 37 -20.83 -29.96 -3.02
C LYS A 37 -20.39 -28.75 -3.80
N GLY A 38 -20.36 -28.85 -5.12
CA GLY A 38 -20.03 -27.76 -6.01
C GLY A 38 -18.59 -27.79 -6.50
N ILE A 39 -18.17 -26.72 -7.16
CA ILE A 39 -16.85 -26.57 -7.80
C ILE A 39 -16.18 -25.28 -7.30
N GLY A 40 -14.87 -25.35 -7.07
CA GLY A 40 -14.03 -24.21 -6.76
C GLY A 40 -13.90 -23.92 -5.25
N SER A 41 -12.96 -23.03 -4.96
CA SER A 41 -12.70 -22.54 -3.60
C SER A 41 -12.28 -21.07 -3.63
N THR A 42 -12.53 -20.34 -2.55
CA THR A 42 -12.03 -18.98 -2.36
C THR A 42 -11.49 -18.79 -0.95
N GLU A 43 -10.28 -18.28 -0.85
CA GLU A 43 -9.66 -17.91 0.41
C GLU A 43 -10.03 -16.46 0.81
N GLY A 44 -10.60 -15.68 -0.11
CA GLY A 44 -11.07 -14.32 0.14
C GLY A 44 -9.99 -13.27 0.40
N MET A 45 -8.74 -13.54 0.01
CA MET A 45 -7.61 -12.63 0.28
C MET A 45 -6.55 -12.68 -0.82
N GLY A 46 -5.69 -11.66 -0.84
CA GLY A 46 -4.47 -11.61 -1.66
C GLY A 46 -4.65 -11.03 -3.06
N ILE A 47 -5.87 -10.97 -3.60
CA ILE A 47 -6.14 -10.32 -4.89
C ILE A 47 -7.07 -9.13 -4.67
N CYS A 48 -6.66 -7.98 -5.16
CA CYS A 48 -7.48 -6.78 -5.17
C CYS A 48 -7.74 -6.31 -6.61
N HIS A 49 -8.73 -5.45 -6.77
CA HIS A 49 -9.11 -4.91 -8.05
C HIS A 49 -8.91 -3.39 -8.07
N ALA A 50 -8.23 -2.89 -9.09
CA ALA A 50 -8.14 -1.48 -9.41
C ALA A 50 -8.82 -1.23 -10.76
N TYR A 51 -9.42 -0.06 -10.91
CA TYR A 51 -10.07 0.30 -12.17
C TYR A 51 -9.21 1.30 -12.93
N ALA A 52 -8.94 1.00 -14.19
CA ALA A 52 -8.31 1.91 -15.13
C ALA A 52 -9.30 3.03 -15.54
N PRO A 53 -8.82 4.15 -16.09
CA PRO A 53 -9.71 5.22 -16.56
C PRO A 53 -10.71 4.80 -17.64
N ASP A 54 -10.38 3.76 -18.41
CA ASP A 54 -11.24 3.16 -19.44
C ASP A 54 -12.28 2.17 -18.90
N GLY A 55 -12.38 2.04 -17.58
CA GLY A 55 -13.33 1.14 -16.89
C GLY A 55 -12.86 -0.32 -16.76
N ARG A 56 -11.71 -0.69 -17.31
CA ARG A 56 -11.18 -2.05 -17.14
C ARG A 56 -10.83 -2.33 -15.69
N CYS A 57 -11.18 -3.52 -15.22
CA CYS A 57 -10.79 -4.04 -13.93
C CYS A 57 -9.40 -4.66 -14.03
N ILE A 58 -8.47 -4.22 -13.19
CA ILE A 58 -7.10 -4.75 -13.11
C ILE A 58 -6.99 -5.54 -11.80
N SER A 59 -6.68 -6.81 -11.90
CA SER A 59 -6.46 -7.68 -10.74
C SER A 59 -5.01 -7.59 -10.26
N LEU A 60 -4.80 -7.31 -8.97
CA LEU A 60 -3.48 -7.13 -8.38
C LEU A 60 -3.25 -8.13 -7.25
N LEU A 61 -2.05 -8.71 -7.20
CA LEU A 61 -1.56 -9.36 -5.99
C LEU A 61 -1.28 -8.28 -4.94
N LYS A 62 -2.10 -8.24 -3.89
CA LYS A 62 -1.97 -7.27 -2.81
C LYS A 62 -1.41 -7.94 -1.57
N ILE A 63 -0.18 -7.61 -1.25
CA ILE A 63 0.55 -8.17 -0.10
C ILE A 63 1.38 -7.13 0.62
N LEU A 64 1.74 -7.46 1.87
CA LEU A 64 2.82 -6.79 2.58
C LEU A 64 4.14 -7.53 2.34
N LEU A 65 5.24 -6.78 2.20
CA LEU A 65 6.59 -7.35 2.30
C LEU A 65 6.80 -7.95 3.72
N THR A 66 6.33 -7.22 4.73
CA THR A 66 6.27 -7.70 6.10
C THR A 66 5.18 -6.99 6.89
N ASN A 67 4.59 -7.69 7.86
CA ASN A 67 3.70 -7.10 8.85
C ASN A 67 4.39 -6.82 10.20
N SER A 68 5.70 -7.04 10.31
CA SER A 68 6.50 -6.51 11.41
C SER A 68 6.71 -5.01 11.23
N CYS A 69 6.54 -4.23 12.30
CA CYS A 69 6.73 -2.79 12.26
C CYS A 69 7.42 -2.30 13.53
N ILE A 70 8.28 -1.29 13.40
CA ILE A 70 8.91 -0.61 14.53
C ILE A 70 8.05 0.54 15.09
N PHE A 71 7.01 0.97 14.34
CA PHE A 71 6.08 2.00 14.75
C PHE A 71 4.89 1.42 15.50
N ASP A 72 4.32 2.22 16.38
CA ASP A 72 3.18 1.82 17.23
C ASP A 72 1.91 2.64 16.94
N CYS A 73 1.62 2.87 15.67
CA CYS A 73 0.41 3.59 15.25
C CYS A 73 -0.85 2.90 15.81
N HIS A 74 -1.60 3.59 16.66
CA HIS A 74 -2.71 3.01 17.43
C HIS A 74 -3.79 2.34 16.56
N TYR A 75 -4.08 2.89 15.37
CA TYR A 75 -5.06 2.33 14.44
C TYR A 75 -4.58 1.12 13.64
N CYS A 76 -3.30 0.77 13.73
CA CYS A 76 -2.72 -0.25 12.85
C CYS A 76 -2.69 -1.62 13.55
N ILE A 77 -3.27 -2.64 12.88
CA ILE A 77 -3.20 -4.02 13.39
C ILE A 77 -1.76 -4.54 13.45
N ASN A 78 -0.87 -4.00 12.60
CA ASN A 78 0.52 -4.40 12.51
C ASN A 78 1.47 -3.55 13.36
N ARG A 79 0.93 -2.72 14.28
CA ARG A 79 1.75 -1.90 15.19
C ARG A 79 2.70 -2.76 16.02
N LYS A 80 3.78 -2.16 16.51
CA LYS A 80 4.83 -2.83 17.28
C LYS A 80 4.28 -3.65 18.46
N SER A 81 3.35 -3.07 19.21
CA SER A 81 2.76 -3.67 20.43
C SER A 81 1.70 -4.74 20.14
N SER A 82 1.30 -4.97 18.89
CA SER A 82 0.28 -5.96 18.55
C SER A 82 0.80 -7.39 18.59
N ASN A 83 0.00 -8.32 19.13
CA ASN A 83 0.30 -9.75 19.23
C ASN A 83 -0.02 -10.57 17.98
N VAL A 84 -0.22 -9.94 16.83
CA VAL A 84 -0.52 -10.66 15.60
C VAL A 84 0.66 -11.51 15.13
N ARG A 85 0.36 -12.63 14.49
CA ARG A 85 1.38 -13.49 13.89
C ARG A 85 2.18 -12.72 12.85
N ARG A 86 3.51 -12.73 12.97
CA ARG A 86 4.42 -11.95 12.10
C ARG A 86 4.99 -12.82 11.00
N ALA A 87 5.12 -12.23 9.82
CA ALA A 87 5.79 -12.85 8.69
C ALA A 87 6.58 -11.80 7.90
N ARG A 88 7.52 -12.30 7.09
CA ARG A 88 8.31 -11.47 6.18
C ARG A 88 8.64 -12.28 4.94
N PHE A 89 8.45 -11.66 3.77
CA PHE A 89 9.05 -12.09 2.52
C PHE A 89 10.43 -11.48 2.32
N THR A 90 11.31 -12.18 1.64
CA THR A 90 12.45 -11.56 0.96
C THR A 90 11.98 -10.89 -0.33
N ALA A 91 12.78 -9.97 -0.88
CA ALA A 91 12.47 -9.37 -2.18
C ALA A 91 12.30 -10.45 -3.28
N GLN A 92 13.18 -11.45 -3.28
CA GLN A 92 13.13 -12.55 -4.26
C GLN A 92 11.85 -13.41 -4.13
N GLU A 93 11.36 -13.66 -2.91
CA GLU A 93 10.10 -14.39 -2.70
C GLU A 93 8.92 -13.62 -3.29
N VAL A 94 8.87 -12.29 -3.12
CA VAL A 94 7.81 -11.44 -3.70
C VAL A 94 7.89 -11.46 -5.23
N VAL A 95 9.08 -11.35 -5.80
CA VAL A 95 9.31 -11.42 -7.25
C VAL A 95 8.82 -12.76 -7.80
N ASN A 96 9.27 -13.87 -7.22
CA ASN A 96 8.89 -15.22 -7.66
C ASN A 96 7.38 -15.45 -7.56
N LEU A 97 6.77 -15.00 -6.46
CA LEU A 97 5.34 -15.11 -6.24
C LEU A 97 4.54 -14.31 -7.28
N THR A 98 4.95 -13.06 -7.52
CA THR A 98 4.32 -12.19 -8.53
C THR A 98 4.37 -12.80 -9.92
N LEU A 99 5.55 -13.27 -10.35
CA LEU A 99 5.72 -13.91 -11.64
C LEU A 99 4.93 -15.22 -11.77
N ALA A 100 4.88 -16.03 -10.71
CA ALA A 100 4.11 -17.28 -10.71
C ALA A 100 2.60 -17.03 -10.86
N PHE A 101 2.05 -16.02 -10.17
CA PHE A 101 0.64 -15.65 -10.28
C PHE A 101 0.31 -15.02 -11.65
N TYR A 102 1.21 -14.17 -12.15
CA TYR A 102 1.06 -13.52 -13.45
C TYR A 102 1.04 -14.54 -14.59
N ARG A 103 2.00 -15.48 -14.60
CA ARG A 103 2.08 -16.55 -15.63
C ARG A 103 0.85 -17.46 -15.65
N ARG A 104 0.12 -17.56 -14.53
CA ARG A 104 -1.12 -18.33 -14.42
C ARG A 104 -2.37 -17.49 -14.70
N ASN A 105 -2.22 -16.26 -15.14
CA ASN A 105 -3.30 -15.31 -15.39
C ASN A 105 -4.20 -15.04 -14.16
N TYR A 106 -3.66 -15.15 -12.93
CA TYR A 106 -4.41 -14.85 -11.72
C TYR A 106 -4.42 -13.34 -11.42
N ILE A 107 -3.40 -12.63 -11.87
CA ILE A 107 -3.20 -11.21 -11.65
C ILE A 107 -2.64 -10.52 -12.89
N GLU A 108 -2.86 -9.23 -12.99
CA GLU A 108 -2.27 -8.34 -13.98
C GLU A 108 -1.15 -7.47 -13.40
N GLY A 109 -0.97 -7.50 -12.07
CA GLY A 109 0.05 -6.70 -11.42
C GLY A 109 0.23 -6.96 -9.94
N LEU A 110 1.09 -6.16 -9.34
CA LEU A 110 1.47 -6.20 -7.92
C LEU A 110 1.06 -4.90 -7.23
N PHE A 111 0.43 -5.00 -6.05
CA PHE A 111 0.36 -3.93 -5.06
C PHE A 111 1.17 -4.34 -3.83
N LEU A 112 2.27 -3.64 -3.60
CA LEU A 112 3.20 -3.92 -2.51
C LEU A 112 3.21 -2.80 -1.49
N SER A 113 2.99 -3.15 -0.23
CA SER A 113 3.19 -2.29 0.93
C SER A 113 4.06 -3.00 1.98
N SER A 114 4.33 -2.36 3.10
CA SER A 114 5.14 -2.96 4.17
C SER A 114 4.89 -2.31 5.52
N GLY A 115 5.01 -3.07 6.59
CA GLY A 115 5.44 -2.52 7.88
C GLY A 115 6.89 -2.08 7.79
N ILE A 116 7.33 -1.21 8.70
CA ILE A 116 8.70 -0.67 8.72
C ILE A 116 9.55 -1.50 9.65
N ILE A 117 10.62 -2.13 9.11
CA ILE A 117 11.59 -2.92 9.89
C ILE A 117 12.96 -2.25 9.88
N LYS A 118 13.68 -2.34 10.97
CA LYS A 118 15.01 -1.74 11.18
C LYS A 118 15.00 -0.20 10.99
N SER A 119 14.75 0.27 9.78
CA SER A 119 14.64 1.70 9.43
C SER A 119 13.74 1.89 8.20
N SER A 120 13.30 3.13 7.97
CA SER A 120 12.54 3.50 6.78
C SER A 120 13.34 3.25 5.50
N ASN A 121 14.62 3.60 5.48
CA ASN A 121 15.52 3.36 4.33
C ASN A 121 15.68 1.88 4.04
N TYR A 122 16.04 1.08 5.04
CA TYR A 122 16.21 -0.38 4.87
C TYR A 122 14.95 -1.04 4.28
N THR A 123 13.77 -0.62 4.77
CA THR A 123 12.51 -1.18 4.28
C THR A 123 12.21 -0.71 2.85
N MET A 124 12.48 0.56 2.57
CA MET A 124 12.27 1.12 1.23
C MET A 124 13.20 0.52 0.18
N GLU A 125 14.46 0.26 0.53
CA GLU A 125 15.42 -0.47 -0.31
C GLU A 125 14.88 -1.83 -0.76
N GLN A 126 14.26 -2.59 0.17
CA GLN A 126 13.65 -3.88 -0.15
C GLN A 126 12.45 -3.76 -1.10
N ILE A 127 11.63 -2.72 -0.92
CA ILE A 127 10.48 -2.43 -1.80
C ILE A 127 10.96 -2.05 -3.20
N VAL A 128 11.98 -1.18 -3.29
CA VAL A 128 12.59 -0.78 -4.56
C VAL A 128 13.21 -1.98 -5.27
N GLU A 129 13.93 -2.83 -4.54
CA GLU A 129 14.56 -4.03 -5.09
C GLU A 129 13.54 -4.97 -5.74
N VAL A 130 12.37 -5.17 -5.13
CA VAL A 130 11.30 -5.97 -5.75
C VAL A 130 10.88 -5.38 -7.10
N ALA A 131 10.64 -4.07 -7.15
CA ALA A 131 10.15 -3.44 -8.38
C ALA A 131 11.25 -3.38 -9.46
N ARG A 132 12.48 -3.07 -9.07
CA ARG A 132 13.65 -3.08 -9.95
C ARG A 132 13.82 -4.47 -10.57
N SER A 133 13.89 -5.50 -9.75
CA SER A 133 14.11 -6.88 -10.23
C SER A 133 12.97 -7.33 -11.15
N LEU A 134 11.71 -7.03 -10.82
CA LEU A 134 10.60 -7.29 -11.73
C LEU A 134 10.79 -6.61 -13.09
N ARG A 135 11.18 -5.34 -13.13
CA ARG A 135 11.33 -4.55 -14.36
C ARG A 135 12.58 -4.93 -15.15
N GLU A 136 13.73 -4.96 -14.49
CA GLU A 136 15.05 -5.05 -15.16
C GLU A 136 15.46 -6.51 -15.35
N ASP A 137 15.38 -7.35 -14.31
CA ASP A 137 15.88 -8.73 -14.39
C ASP A 137 14.88 -9.66 -15.08
N HIS A 138 13.57 -9.38 -14.95
CA HIS A 138 12.51 -10.26 -15.48
C HIS A 138 11.67 -9.64 -16.60
N GLY A 139 11.91 -8.41 -17.00
CA GLY A 139 11.16 -7.72 -18.06
C GLY A 139 9.65 -7.66 -17.81
N PHE A 140 9.24 -7.67 -16.53
CA PHE A 140 7.83 -7.66 -16.15
C PHE A 140 7.14 -6.37 -16.58
N ARG A 141 6.10 -6.49 -17.40
CA ARG A 141 5.34 -5.35 -17.95
C ARG A 141 3.96 -5.18 -17.32
N GLY A 142 3.61 -6.00 -16.32
CA GLY A 142 2.38 -5.85 -15.55
C GLY A 142 2.41 -4.61 -14.67
N TYR A 143 1.25 -4.25 -14.13
CA TYR A 143 1.09 -3.05 -13.30
C TYR A 143 1.79 -3.21 -11.95
N ILE A 144 2.54 -2.19 -11.52
CA ILE A 144 3.19 -2.15 -10.20
C ILE A 144 2.73 -0.90 -9.45
N HIS A 145 2.09 -1.12 -8.29
CA HIS A 145 1.74 -0.07 -7.34
C HIS A 145 2.56 -0.26 -6.06
N LEU A 146 3.38 0.72 -5.72
CA LEU A 146 4.18 0.71 -4.50
C LEU A 146 3.63 1.72 -3.49
N LYS A 147 3.49 1.26 -2.25
CA LYS A 147 3.27 2.14 -1.12
C LYS A 147 4.63 2.53 -0.55
N THR A 148 5.01 3.77 -0.75
CA THR A 148 6.31 4.29 -0.33
C THR A 148 6.28 4.80 1.11
N ILE A 149 7.43 4.80 1.75
CA ILE A 149 7.62 5.23 3.13
C ILE A 149 8.08 6.69 3.13
N PRO A 150 7.29 7.65 3.67
CA PRO A 150 7.59 9.07 3.59
C PRO A 150 8.88 9.47 4.32
N ASP A 151 9.27 8.72 5.36
CA ASP A 151 10.48 8.98 6.15
C ASP A 151 11.75 8.36 5.55
N ALA A 152 11.64 7.71 4.39
CA ALA A 152 12.80 7.16 3.68
C ALA A 152 13.52 8.27 2.90
N ASP A 153 14.78 7.99 2.56
CA ASP A 153 15.58 8.87 1.70
C ASP A 153 14.80 9.22 0.42
N PRO A 154 14.71 10.50 0.05
CA PRO A 154 14.00 10.95 -1.16
C PRO A 154 14.46 10.23 -2.43
N GLU A 155 15.72 9.84 -2.52
CA GLU A 155 16.25 9.08 -3.67
C GLU A 155 15.63 7.68 -3.75
N LEU A 156 15.41 6.99 -2.62
CA LEU A 156 14.74 5.70 -2.61
C LEU A 156 13.27 5.83 -3.06
N VAL A 157 12.58 6.90 -2.64
CA VAL A 157 11.22 7.19 -3.10
C VAL A 157 11.21 7.49 -4.60
N ARG A 158 12.22 8.21 -5.11
CA ARG A 158 12.40 8.47 -6.53
C ARG A 158 12.65 7.17 -7.31
N LEU A 159 13.53 6.30 -6.85
CA LEU A 159 13.79 4.99 -7.48
C LEU A 159 12.51 4.13 -7.53
N ALA A 160 11.69 4.16 -6.48
CA ALA A 160 10.39 3.49 -6.50
C ALA A 160 9.51 4.01 -7.65
N GLY A 161 9.46 5.33 -7.87
CA GLY A 161 8.68 5.94 -8.94
C GLY A 161 9.19 5.61 -10.35
N VAL A 162 10.48 5.34 -10.51
CA VAL A 162 11.07 4.89 -11.80
C VAL A 162 10.55 3.50 -12.19
N HIS A 163 10.40 2.59 -11.22
CA HIS A 163 10.03 1.19 -11.50
C HIS A 163 8.52 0.91 -11.33
N ALA A 164 7.78 1.80 -10.66
CA ALA A 164 6.35 1.65 -10.43
C ALA A 164 5.50 2.41 -11.46
N ASP A 165 4.30 1.89 -11.74
CA ASP A 165 3.28 2.64 -12.49
C ASP A 165 2.60 3.67 -11.58
N ARG A 166 2.41 3.35 -10.32
CA ARG A 166 1.84 4.25 -9.31
C ARG A 166 2.61 4.15 -8.00
N VAL A 167 2.78 5.30 -7.36
CA VAL A 167 3.24 5.38 -5.98
C VAL A 167 2.13 5.93 -5.08
N SER A 168 2.12 5.52 -3.83
CA SER A 168 1.22 6.08 -2.82
C SER A 168 1.94 6.37 -1.52
N ILE A 169 1.58 7.50 -0.92
CA ILE A 169 2.05 7.94 0.38
C ILE A 169 0.82 8.22 1.23
N ASN A 170 0.64 7.49 2.33
CA ASN A 170 -0.54 7.68 3.16
C ASN A 170 -0.43 8.94 4.02
N VAL A 171 -1.47 9.78 4.00
CA VAL A 171 -1.62 10.87 4.98
C VAL A 171 -2.16 10.38 6.31
N GLU A 172 -2.69 9.17 6.32
CA GLU A 172 -3.23 8.42 7.46
C GLU A 172 -4.48 9.05 8.06
N LEU A 173 -4.41 10.26 8.63
CA LEU A 173 -5.53 10.92 9.29
C LEU A 173 -5.88 12.27 8.65
N PRO A 174 -7.13 12.73 8.81
CA PRO A 174 -7.57 14.03 8.27
C PRO A 174 -6.85 15.20 8.88
N THR A 175 -6.52 15.12 10.17
CA THR A 175 -5.96 16.24 10.93
C THR A 175 -4.55 15.95 11.46
N VAL A 176 -3.73 17.00 11.57
CA VAL A 176 -2.39 16.90 12.16
C VAL A 176 -2.48 16.51 13.64
N GLY A 177 -3.50 17.00 14.36
CA GLY A 177 -3.74 16.64 15.75
C GLY A 177 -4.09 15.16 15.93
N GLY A 178 -4.94 14.62 15.05
CA GLY A 178 -5.25 13.19 14.99
C GLY A 178 -4.00 12.37 14.71
N LEU A 179 -3.19 12.76 13.72
CA LEU A 179 -1.95 12.07 13.40
C LEU A 179 -0.99 12.02 14.58
N ARG A 180 -0.71 13.15 15.23
CA ARG A 180 0.16 13.21 16.41
C ARG A 180 -0.33 12.32 17.56
N ARG A 181 -1.64 12.25 17.77
CA ARG A 181 -2.24 11.43 18.84
C ARG A 181 -2.21 9.93 18.53
N LEU A 182 -2.49 9.54 17.29
CA LEU A 182 -2.71 8.15 16.91
C LEU A 182 -1.51 7.49 16.20
N ALA A 183 -0.54 8.28 15.74
CA ALA A 183 0.69 7.80 15.11
C ALA A 183 1.86 8.74 15.46
N PRO A 184 2.32 8.76 16.72
CA PRO A 184 3.28 9.74 17.20
C PRO A 184 4.64 9.69 16.51
N GLU A 185 5.00 8.56 15.89
CA GLU A 185 6.24 8.42 15.12
C GLU A 185 6.14 8.98 13.71
N LYS A 186 4.93 9.35 13.26
CA LYS A 186 4.72 9.93 11.91
C LYS A 186 4.65 11.44 11.97
N ASP A 187 5.28 12.09 11.02
CA ASP A 187 5.31 13.53 10.86
C ASP A 187 4.57 13.99 9.61
N ALA A 188 3.59 14.88 9.78
CA ALA A 188 2.77 15.41 8.69
C ALA A 188 3.61 16.17 7.65
N GLY A 189 4.62 16.93 8.11
CA GLY A 189 5.51 17.70 7.23
C GLY A 189 6.36 16.79 6.36
N ARG A 190 6.89 15.70 6.91
CA ARG A 190 7.65 14.70 6.14
C ARG A 190 6.75 13.99 5.12
N ILE A 191 5.53 13.63 5.50
CA ILE A 191 4.55 13.04 4.58
C ILE A 191 4.28 13.99 3.41
N GLU A 192 3.96 15.24 3.70
CA GLU A 192 3.68 16.25 2.66
C GLU A 192 4.91 16.57 1.82
N GLY A 193 6.10 16.64 2.42
CA GLY A 193 7.37 16.82 1.73
C GLY A 193 7.65 15.69 0.72
N ALA A 194 7.45 14.44 1.14
CA ALA A 194 7.60 13.29 0.25
C ALA A 194 6.58 13.32 -0.91
N MET A 195 5.32 13.73 -0.64
CA MET A 195 4.31 13.90 -1.67
C MET A 195 4.65 15.01 -2.66
N ALA A 196 5.22 16.11 -2.19
CA ALA A 196 5.70 17.21 -3.03
C ALA A 196 6.84 16.77 -3.94
N ASN A 197 7.82 16.04 -3.42
CA ASN A 197 8.93 15.48 -4.20
C ASN A 197 8.43 14.55 -5.31
N VAL A 198 7.45 13.69 -5.02
CA VAL A 198 6.82 12.81 -6.03
C VAL A 198 6.10 13.63 -7.08
N LYS A 199 5.36 14.68 -6.70
CA LYS A 199 4.70 15.59 -7.65
C LYS A 199 5.70 16.20 -8.61
N THR A 200 6.76 16.82 -8.08
CA THR A 200 7.84 17.43 -8.89
C THR A 200 8.44 16.42 -9.87
N ALA A 201 8.77 15.22 -9.41
CA ALA A 201 9.33 14.19 -10.29
C ALA A 201 8.35 13.75 -11.41
N ILE A 202 7.03 13.73 -11.16
CA ILE A 202 6.02 13.46 -12.19
C ILE A 202 5.94 14.61 -13.20
N GLU A 203 5.99 15.87 -12.73
CA GLU A 203 5.96 17.07 -13.57
C GLU A 203 7.19 17.15 -14.45
N ASP A 204 8.38 17.02 -13.87
CA ASP A 204 9.68 16.99 -14.59
C ASP A 204 9.68 15.92 -15.68
N ARG A 205 9.16 14.73 -15.35
CA ARG A 205 9.06 13.64 -16.33
C ARG A 205 8.09 13.95 -17.45
N THR A 206 6.95 14.57 -17.13
CA THR A 206 5.95 14.97 -18.13
C THR A 206 6.55 15.99 -19.09
N ASP A 207 7.33 16.94 -18.59
CA ASP A 207 8.00 17.95 -19.40
C ASP A 207 9.17 17.38 -20.21
N ALA A 208 9.93 16.45 -19.62
CA ALA A 208 10.98 15.74 -20.35
C ALA A 208 10.39 14.89 -21.49
N ALA A 209 9.24 14.24 -21.29
CA ALA A 209 8.60 13.44 -22.33
C ALA A 209 8.07 14.26 -23.50
N LYS A 210 7.73 15.53 -23.30
CA LYS A 210 7.38 16.47 -24.40
C LYS A 210 8.59 16.75 -25.29
N LYS A 211 9.79 16.77 -24.69
CA LYS A 211 11.06 17.11 -25.40
C LYS A 211 11.78 15.88 -25.95
N TYR A 212 11.76 14.77 -25.22
CA TYR A 212 12.55 13.58 -25.53
C TYR A 212 11.70 12.31 -25.44
N LYS A 213 11.51 11.59 -26.55
CA LYS A 213 10.75 10.31 -26.57
C LYS A 213 11.39 9.21 -25.71
N SER A 214 12.70 9.27 -25.48
CA SER A 214 13.47 8.32 -24.70
C SER A 214 13.53 8.64 -23.20
N ALA A 215 12.87 9.71 -22.75
CA ALA A 215 12.89 10.08 -21.34
C ALA A 215 12.35 8.97 -20.45
N PRO A 216 13.04 8.54 -19.37
CA PRO A 216 12.64 7.41 -18.53
C PRO A 216 11.28 7.64 -17.89
N GLY A 217 10.49 6.58 -17.69
CA GLY A 217 9.19 6.65 -17.03
C GLY A 217 9.33 7.06 -15.56
N PHE A 218 8.29 7.69 -14.99
CA PHE A 218 8.16 7.92 -13.55
C PHE A 218 6.69 7.89 -13.18
N ALA A 219 6.28 6.87 -12.42
CA ALA A 219 4.93 6.70 -11.91
C ALA A 219 3.82 7.19 -12.89
N PRO A 220 3.70 6.65 -14.11
CA PRO A 220 2.82 7.20 -15.15
C PRO A 220 1.34 7.21 -14.76
N ALA A 221 0.91 6.36 -13.83
CA ALA A 221 -0.43 6.38 -13.25
C ALA A 221 -0.55 7.36 -12.06
N GLY A 222 0.50 8.15 -11.79
CA GLY A 222 0.52 9.22 -10.79
C GLY A 222 0.64 8.73 -9.36
N GLN A 223 0.43 9.67 -8.44
CA GLN A 223 0.42 9.38 -7.00
C GLN A 223 -0.99 9.34 -6.42
N SER A 224 -1.13 8.63 -5.32
CA SER A 224 -2.36 8.54 -4.53
C SER A 224 -2.06 8.53 -3.04
N THR A 225 -3.08 8.71 -2.22
CA THR A 225 -2.99 8.63 -0.76
C THR A 225 -4.16 7.87 -0.18
N GLN A 226 -4.05 7.51 1.09
CA GLN A 226 -5.15 6.95 1.89
C GLN A 226 -5.32 7.77 3.16
N MET A 227 -6.59 7.97 3.52
CA MET A 227 -7.04 8.65 4.73
C MET A 227 -8.00 7.74 5.50
N ILE A 228 -7.74 7.56 6.78
CA ILE A 228 -8.60 6.79 7.69
C ILE A 228 -9.68 7.72 8.22
N VAL A 229 -10.94 7.31 8.12
CA VAL A 229 -12.12 8.05 8.56
C VAL A 229 -12.73 7.39 9.78
N GLY A 230 -13.02 8.18 10.81
CA GLY A 230 -13.70 7.71 12.01
C GLY A 230 -12.77 7.05 13.05
N ALA A 231 -11.46 7.21 12.94
CA ALA A 231 -10.51 6.83 13.99
C ALA A 231 -10.34 7.93 15.05
N ASP A 232 -10.70 9.15 14.71
CA ASP A 232 -10.64 10.33 15.58
C ASP A 232 -11.93 11.17 15.47
N ALA A 233 -11.94 12.33 16.10
CA ALA A 233 -13.08 13.25 16.11
C ALA A 233 -13.13 14.19 14.89
N ALA A 234 -12.38 13.91 13.82
CA ALA A 234 -12.43 14.71 12.61
C ALA A 234 -13.84 14.69 11.99
N THR A 235 -14.33 15.88 11.64
CA THR A 235 -15.64 16.06 11.01
C THR A 235 -15.55 15.81 9.51
N ASP A 236 -16.72 15.62 8.85
CA ASP A 236 -16.78 15.52 7.38
C ASP A 236 -16.18 16.75 6.71
N ARG A 237 -16.33 17.93 7.30
CA ARG A 237 -15.70 19.17 6.82
C ARG A 237 -14.17 19.07 6.83
N ASP A 238 -13.58 18.53 7.90
CA ASP A 238 -12.14 18.34 7.99
C ASP A 238 -11.65 17.34 6.94
N ILE A 239 -12.37 16.24 6.76
CA ILE A 239 -12.06 15.19 5.80
C ILE A 239 -12.10 15.71 4.36
N VAL A 240 -13.21 16.37 3.98
CA VAL A 240 -13.39 16.92 2.62
C VAL A 240 -12.42 18.07 2.36
N GLY A 241 -12.25 18.98 3.34
CA GLY A 241 -11.29 20.07 3.24
C GLY A 241 -9.85 19.57 3.10
N ARG A 242 -9.48 18.54 3.87
CA ARG A 242 -8.16 17.90 3.75
C ARG A 242 -7.99 17.26 2.37
N ALA A 243 -8.97 16.53 1.88
CA ALA A 243 -8.91 15.91 0.57
C ALA A 243 -8.78 16.94 -0.56
N ALA A 244 -9.55 18.02 -0.52
CA ALA A 244 -9.45 19.12 -1.49
C ALA A 244 -8.04 19.73 -1.52
N THR A 245 -7.47 20.02 -0.33
CA THR A 245 -6.09 20.52 -0.22
C THR A 245 -5.07 19.55 -0.81
N LEU A 246 -5.23 18.24 -0.58
CA LEU A 246 -4.31 17.22 -1.08
C LEU A 246 -4.38 17.10 -2.61
N TYR A 247 -5.55 17.14 -3.20
CA TYR A 247 -5.72 17.17 -4.66
C TYR A 247 -5.04 18.39 -5.28
N ASP A 248 -5.29 19.57 -4.73
CA ASP A 248 -4.77 20.83 -5.24
C ASP A 248 -3.24 20.91 -5.13
N ARG A 249 -2.70 20.68 -3.91
CA ARG A 249 -1.28 20.85 -3.65
C ARG A 249 -0.39 19.79 -4.30
N PHE A 250 -0.83 18.54 -4.37
CA PHE A 250 0.01 17.40 -4.76
C PHE A 250 -0.43 16.73 -6.05
N SER A 251 -1.40 17.27 -6.76
CA SER A 251 -1.90 16.73 -8.04
C SER A 251 -2.22 15.23 -7.96
N LEU A 252 -2.86 14.82 -6.86
CA LEU A 252 -3.17 13.42 -6.62
C LEU A 252 -4.15 12.87 -7.66
N ARG A 253 -3.97 11.62 -8.04
CA ARG A 253 -4.96 10.91 -8.85
C ARG A 253 -6.14 10.42 -8.01
N ARG A 254 -5.89 10.04 -6.75
CA ARG A 254 -6.93 9.57 -5.81
C ARG A 254 -6.56 9.83 -4.36
N VAL A 255 -7.57 10.19 -3.58
CA VAL A 255 -7.60 10.06 -2.14
C VAL A 255 -8.52 8.89 -1.83
N TYR A 256 -8.00 7.84 -1.23
CA TYR A 256 -8.78 6.68 -0.77
C TYR A 256 -9.24 6.92 0.66
N TYR A 257 -10.52 6.73 0.92
CA TYR A 257 -11.10 6.78 2.26
C TYR A 257 -11.23 5.37 2.80
N SER A 258 -10.67 5.15 3.98
CA SER A 258 -10.72 3.88 4.70
C SER A 258 -11.51 4.08 5.98
N ALA A 259 -12.68 3.48 6.10
CA ALA A 259 -13.39 3.50 7.37
C ALA A 259 -12.53 2.82 8.45
N PHE A 260 -12.39 3.46 9.60
CA PHE A 260 -11.74 2.84 10.75
C PHE A 260 -12.44 1.52 11.07
N SER A 261 -11.66 0.46 11.21
CA SER A 261 -12.15 -0.84 11.64
C SER A 261 -11.51 -1.17 12.98
N PRO A 262 -12.30 -1.45 14.03
CA PRO A 262 -11.75 -1.87 15.30
C PRO A 262 -10.80 -3.06 15.15
N ILE A 263 -9.68 -2.98 15.81
CA ILE A 263 -8.61 -3.97 15.77
C ILE A 263 -8.52 -4.68 17.13
N PRO A 264 -8.05 -5.94 17.19
CA PRO A 264 -7.77 -6.61 18.45
C PRO A 264 -6.77 -5.82 19.30
N ASP A 265 -6.94 -5.88 20.62
CA ASP A 265 -6.09 -5.19 21.61
C ASP A 265 -5.93 -3.69 21.32
N ALA A 266 -7.02 -3.05 20.86
CA ALA A 266 -7.02 -1.64 20.52
C ALA A 266 -6.74 -0.78 21.75
N SER A 267 -6.00 0.32 21.54
CA SER A 267 -5.80 1.35 22.56
C SER A 267 -7.14 2.01 22.95
N ALA A 268 -7.31 2.35 24.22
CA ALA A 268 -8.50 3.02 24.73
C ALA A 268 -8.77 4.41 24.09
N VAL A 269 -7.80 4.97 23.37
CA VAL A 269 -7.94 6.22 22.62
C VAL A 269 -8.69 6.08 21.29
N LEU A 270 -8.97 4.84 20.88
CA LEU A 270 -9.68 4.52 19.63
C LEU A 270 -11.15 4.23 19.89
N PRO A 271 -12.03 4.51 18.92
CA PRO A 271 -13.43 4.12 19.02
C PRO A 271 -13.59 2.60 19.12
N LEU A 272 -14.53 2.16 19.97
CA LEU A 272 -14.87 0.73 20.13
C LEU A 272 -15.71 0.17 18.97
N GLN A 273 -16.34 1.04 18.19
CA GLN A 273 -17.25 0.68 17.10
C GLN A 273 -16.80 1.32 15.79
N ARG A 274 -17.20 0.71 14.68
CA ARG A 274 -17.01 1.32 13.35
C ARG A 274 -17.82 2.61 13.28
N PRO A 275 -17.31 3.63 12.55
CA PRO A 275 -18.11 4.82 12.24
C PRO A 275 -19.36 4.40 11.46
N ARG A 276 -20.46 5.08 11.74
CA ARG A 276 -21.74 4.88 11.04
C ARG A 276 -21.75 5.59 9.71
#